data_088b6bada62f3866898d78363e3fd74a
#
_entry.id   088b6bada62f3866898d78363e3fd74a
#
_cell.length_a   1.000
_cell.length_b   1.000
_cell.length_c   1.000
_cell.angle_alpha   90.00
_cell.angle_beta   90.00
_cell.angle_gamma   90.00
#
_symmetry.space_group_name_H-M   'P 1'
#
loop_
_entity.id
_entity.type
_entity.pdbx_description
1 polymer ?
#
loop_
_entity_poly.entity_id
_entity_poly.type
_entity_poly.pdbx_seq_one_letter_code
_entity_poly.pdbx_strand_id
1 'polypeptide(L)'
;MTALDKLEVKEGVDQETVDAVKSLGKYKYGWETEIEMEYAPKGVNPDIVRLISEKNGEPEWMTDWRLAAFERWTQMTEPKWAMVNYPEIDFQDQYYYARPKSMEDKPKSLDDVDPKLLATYEKLGIPLKEQLILAGVEGAEDAPVEARKVAVDAVFDSVSVGTTFQAELKKAGVIFCSISEAIREHPELVRKYLGSVVPVSDNYYATLNSAVFSDGSFVYIPPGVRCPMELSTYFRINAENTGQFERTLIIADKGSYVSYLEGCTAPQRDENQLHAAVVELIALEDAEIKYST
;
A
#
# COMPACT_ATOMS: atom_id res chain seq x y z
N MET A 1 -22.99 8.81 -12.57
CA MET A 1 -23.87 9.95 -12.14
C MET A 1 -24.01 9.86 -10.64
N THR A 2 -23.30 10.70 -9.90
CA THR A 2 -23.24 10.65 -8.43
C THR A 2 -24.57 11.14 -7.80
N ALA A 3 -24.80 10.79 -6.53
CA ALA A 3 -25.97 11.31 -5.78
C ALA A 3 -26.03 12.86 -5.78
N LEU A 4 -24.88 13.53 -5.94
CA LEU A 4 -24.74 14.98 -6.05
C LEU A 4 -25.20 15.54 -7.40
N ASP A 5 -25.14 14.73 -8.47
CA ASP A 5 -25.67 15.13 -9.79
C ASP A 5 -27.23 15.19 -9.83
N LYS A 6 -27.87 14.60 -8.80
CA LYS A 6 -29.33 14.53 -8.63
C LYS A 6 -29.86 15.54 -7.60
N LEU A 7 -29.02 16.41 -7.04
CA LEU A 7 -29.48 17.45 -6.11
C LEU A 7 -30.32 18.49 -6.86
N GLU A 8 -31.62 18.53 -6.58
CA GLU A 8 -32.48 19.63 -6.97
C GLU A 8 -32.08 20.89 -6.19
N VAL A 9 -31.55 21.87 -6.92
CA VAL A 9 -31.13 23.15 -6.35
C VAL A 9 -32.39 23.95 -6.02
N LYS A 10 -32.57 24.34 -4.74
CA LYS A 10 -33.67 25.22 -4.35
C LYS A 10 -33.55 26.60 -5.01
N GLU A 11 -34.68 27.18 -5.46
CA GLU A 11 -34.70 28.53 -5.97
C GLU A 11 -34.05 29.52 -4.97
N GLY A 12 -33.09 30.33 -5.45
CA GLY A 12 -32.42 31.36 -4.65
C GLY A 12 -30.98 31.02 -4.24
N VAL A 13 -30.47 29.84 -4.62
CA VAL A 13 -29.04 29.52 -4.43
C VAL A 13 -28.27 29.99 -5.66
N ASP A 14 -27.20 30.79 -5.43
CA ASP A 14 -26.34 31.25 -6.54
C ASP A 14 -25.53 30.11 -7.17
N GLN A 15 -25.21 30.27 -8.45
CA GLN A 15 -24.52 29.22 -9.22
C GLN A 15 -23.14 28.91 -8.68
N GLU A 16 -22.45 29.88 -8.08
CA GLU A 16 -21.12 29.70 -7.50
C GLU A 16 -21.16 28.76 -6.29
N THR A 17 -22.19 28.90 -5.44
CA THR A 17 -22.46 27.99 -4.32
C THR A 17 -22.77 26.57 -4.81
N VAL A 18 -23.58 26.44 -5.87
CA VAL A 18 -23.90 25.14 -6.48
C VAL A 18 -22.66 24.47 -7.03
N ASP A 19 -21.82 25.21 -7.73
CA ASP A 19 -20.59 24.69 -8.32
C ASP A 19 -19.56 24.35 -7.24
N ALA A 20 -19.48 25.13 -6.15
CA ALA A 20 -18.67 24.84 -4.98
C ALA A 20 -19.12 23.54 -4.30
N VAL A 21 -20.42 23.35 -4.07
CA VAL A 21 -20.97 22.12 -3.48
C VAL A 21 -20.74 20.92 -4.40
N LYS A 22 -20.92 21.05 -5.71
CA LYS A 22 -20.63 20.00 -6.67
C LYS A 22 -19.13 19.66 -6.74
N SER A 23 -18.26 20.67 -6.55
CA SER A 23 -16.83 20.45 -6.50
C SER A 23 -16.37 19.75 -5.22
N LEU A 24 -17.03 20.01 -4.08
CA LEU A 24 -16.79 19.31 -2.81
C LEU A 24 -17.10 17.81 -2.89
N GLY A 25 -18.00 17.41 -3.79
CA GLY A 25 -18.35 16.00 -4.02
C GLY A 25 -17.43 15.26 -5.00
N LYS A 26 -16.52 15.96 -5.67
CA LYS A 26 -15.53 15.32 -6.54
C LYS A 26 -14.30 14.94 -5.73
N TYR A 27 -14.17 13.64 -5.45
CA TYR A 27 -12.96 13.11 -4.81
C TYR A 27 -11.73 13.43 -5.68
N LYS A 28 -10.82 14.24 -5.15
CA LYS A 28 -9.64 14.77 -5.86
C LYS A 28 -8.78 13.67 -6.49
N TYR A 29 -8.74 12.50 -5.87
CA TYR A 29 -7.91 11.36 -6.29
C TYR A 29 -8.72 10.26 -6.99
N GLY A 30 -9.99 10.51 -7.34
CA GLY A 30 -10.89 9.54 -7.99
C GLY A 30 -10.63 9.29 -9.48
N TRP A 31 -9.51 9.75 -10.04
CA TRP A 31 -9.10 9.53 -11.43
C TRP A 31 -8.45 8.15 -11.60
N GLU A 32 -8.48 7.64 -12.82
CA GLU A 32 -7.85 6.38 -13.22
C GLU A 32 -6.53 6.64 -13.96
N THR A 33 -5.58 5.72 -13.82
CA THR A 33 -4.36 5.69 -14.61
C THR A 33 -4.47 4.55 -15.61
N GLU A 34 -4.50 4.87 -16.91
CA GLU A 34 -4.56 3.89 -17.97
C GLU A 34 -3.16 3.27 -18.21
N ILE A 35 -2.80 2.28 -17.40
CA ILE A 35 -1.58 1.49 -17.51
C ILE A 35 -1.95 0.05 -17.85
N GLU A 36 -1.16 -0.59 -18.70
CA GLU A 36 -1.36 -2.00 -19.02
C GLU A 36 -1.01 -2.88 -17.81
N MET A 37 -1.97 -3.67 -17.33
CA MET A 37 -1.86 -4.48 -16.14
C MET A 37 -1.77 -5.98 -16.46
N GLU A 38 -1.02 -6.71 -15.66
CA GLU A 38 -1.06 -8.17 -15.56
C GLU A 38 -1.91 -8.55 -14.33
N TYR A 39 -2.87 -9.44 -14.51
CA TYR A 39 -3.75 -9.93 -13.45
C TYR A 39 -3.52 -11.41 -13.19
N ALA A 40 -3.54 -11.83 -11.93
CA ALA A 40 -3.76 -13.22 -11.58
C ALA A 40 -5.21 -13.65 -11.94
N PRO A 41 -5.51 -14.94 -12.04
CA PRO A 41 -6.90 -15.38 -12.14
C PRO A 41 -7.75 -14.89 -10.95
N LYS A 42 -9.06 -14.66 -11.20
CA LYS A 42 -10.00 -14.30 -10.13
C LYS A 42 -10.19 -15.40 -9.12
N GLY A 43 -10.57 -14.98 -7.92
CA GLY A 43 -10.90 -15.85 -6.80
C GLY A 43 -9.72 -16.12 -5.87
N VAL A 44 -10.03 -16.58 -4.67
CA VAL A 44 -9.05 -16.95 -3.64
C VAL A 44 -9.10 -18.45 -3.37
N ASN A 45 -7.97 -19.10 -3.58
CA ASN A 45 -7.76 -20.52 -3.39
C ASN A 45 -6.25 -20.79 -3.12
N PRO A 46 -5.84 -22.01 -2.77
CA PRO A 46 -4.44 -22.30 -2.50
C PRO A 46 -3.47 -22.00 -3.65
N ASP A 47 -3.91 -22.12 -4.90
CA ASP A 47 -3.06 -21.88 -6.06
C ASP A 47 -2.81 -20.38 -6.26
N ILE A 48 -3.81 -19.54 -6.03
CA ILE A 48 -3.65 -18.07 -6.02
C ILE A 48 -2.72 -17.63 -4.88
N VAL A 49 -2.86 -18.21 -3.69
CA VAL A 49 -1.96 -17.93 -2.56
C VAL A 49 -0.50 -18.27 -2.91
N ARG A 50 -0.26 -19.43 -3.54
CA ARG A 50 1.08 -19.82 -4.03
C ARG A 50 1.59 -18.90 -5.12
N LEU A 51 0.70 -18.50 -6.06
CA LEU A 51 1.05 -17.58 -7.14
C LEU A 51 1.53 -16.22 -6.61
N ILE A 52 0.84 -15.66 -5.60
CA ILE A 52 1.26 -14.41 -4.94
C ILE A 52 2.66 -14.58 -4.35
N SER A 53 2.88 -15.65 -3.60
CA SER A 53 4.16 -15.96 -2.99
C SER A 53 5.29 -16.12 -4.03
N GLU A 54 5.02 -16.81 -5.14
CA GLU A 54 5.94 -16.99 -6.25
C GLU A 54 6.27 -15.65 -6.94
N LYS A 55 5.25 -14.83 -7.25
CA LYS A 55 5.43 -13.52 -7.87
C LYS A 55 6.28 -12.57 -7.01
N ASN A 56 6.16 -12.67 -5.70
CA ASN A 56 6.94 -11.89 -4.74
C ASN A 56 8.31 -12.50 -4.43
N GLY A 57 8.61 -13.68 -4.97
CA GLY A 57 9.88 -14.39 -4.71
C GLY A 57 10.06 -14.77 -3.24
N GLU A 58 8.98 -15.13 -2.57
CA GLU A 58 8.98 -15.41 -1.13
C GLU A 58 9.59 -16.78 -0.81
N PRO A 59 10.27 -16.92 0.35
CA PRO A 59 10.75 -18.21 0.81
C PRO A 59 9.60 -19.13 1.26
N GLU A 60 9.82 -20.45 1.22
CA GLU A 60 8.84 -21.49 1.51
C GLU A 60 8.08 -21.27 2.84
N TRP A 61 8.77 -20.83 3.90
CA TRP A 61 8.13 -20.57 5.19
C TRP A 61 7.04 -19.50 5.12
N MET A 62 7.17 -18.52 4.22
CA MET A 62 6.17 -17.48 4.03
C MET A 62 4.97 -18.02 3.26
N THR A 63 5.22 -18.85 2.25
CA THR A 63 4.17 -19.57 1.53
C THR A 63 3.34 -20.45 2.49
N ASP A 64 4.01 -21.19 3.37
CA ASP A 64 3.35 -22.03 4.38
C ASP A 64 2.51 -21.19 5.36
N TRP A 65 3.05 -20.05 5.79
CA TRP A 65 2.34 -19.12 6.67
C TRP A 65 1.06 -18.59 6.02
N ARG A 66 1.12 -18.22 4.74
CA ARG A 66 -0.04 -17.77 3.95
C ARG A 66 -1.08 -18.89 3.79
N LEU A 67 -0.66 -20.09 3.46
CA LEU A 67 -1.55 -21.23 3.29
C LEU A 67 -2.26 -21.60 4.59
N ALA A 68 -1.56 -21.54 5.72
CA ALA A 68 -2.17 -21.73 7.03
C ALA A 68 -3.22 -20.64 7.35
N ALA A 69 -2.96 -19.40 6.97
CA ALA A 69 -3.93 -18.32 7.09
C ALA A 69 -5.14 -18.55 6.19
N PHE A 70 -4.93 -18.99 4.94
CA PHE A 70 -6.01 -19.33 4.03
C PHE A 70 -6.90 -20.46 4.57
N GLU A 71 -6.30 -21.56 5.04
CA GLU A 71 -7.03 -22.66 5.65
C GLU A 71 -7.86 -22.18 6.84
N ARG A 72 -7.28 -21.33 7.69
CA ARG A 72 -8.00 -20.73 8.81
C ARG A 72 -9.17 -19.88 8.36
N TRP A 73 -8.98 -19.05 7.34
CA TRP A 73 -10.02 -18.18 6.79
C TRP A 73 -11.21 -18.95 6.26
N THR A 74 -11.01 -20.10 5.60
CA THR A 74 -12.11 -20.94 5.08
C THR A 74 -13.02 -21.52 6.17
N GLN A 75 -12.54 -21.53 7.42
CA GLN A 75 -13.30 -22.00 8.59
C GLN A 75 -14.00 -20.85 9.33
N MET A 76 -13.75 -19.59 8.93
CA MET A 76 -14.33 -18.42 9.56
C MET A 76 -15.60 -17.98 8.82
N THR A 77 -16.41 -17.19 9.52
CA THR A 77 -17.60 -16.56 8.94
C THR A 77 -17.43 -15.06 8.93
N GLU A 78 -17.84 -14.43 7.84
CA GLU A 78 -17.85 -12.98 7.74
C GLU A 78 -18.65 -12.35 8.87
N PRO A 79 -18.11 -11.31 9.58
CA PRO A 79 -18.77 -10.70 10.72
C PRO A 79 -20.02 -9.92 10.28
N LYS A 80 -21.12 -10.10 11.01
CA LYS A 80 -22.41 -9.42 10.78
C LYS A 80 -22.79 -8.48 11.93
N TRP A 81 -21.90 -8.24 12.88
CA TRP A 81 -22.17 -7.40 14.05
C TRP A 81 -22.03 -5.90 13.77
N ALA A 82 -21.34 -5.51 12.70
CA ALA A 82 -21.15 -4.11 12.34
C ALA A 82 -22.49 -3.51 11.86
N MET A 83 -22.80 -2.29 12.34
CA MET A 83 -24.01 -1.54 11.96
C MET A 83 -23.80 -0.83 10.60
N VAL A 84 -23.42 -1.58 9.58
CA VAL A 84 -23.19 -1.10 8.21
C VAL A 84 -23.97 -1.96 7.23
N ASN A 85 -24.42 -1.33 6.15
CA ASN A 85 -25.07 -2.02 5.04
C ASN A 85 -24.17 -1.93 3.82
N TYR A 86 -23.77 -3.08 3.29
CA TYR A 86 -23.02 -3.22 2.06
C TYR A 86 -23.56 -4.43 1.28
N PRO A 87 -23.37 -4.47 -0.05
CA PRO A 87 -23.70 -5.64 -0.84
C PRO A 87 -22.93 -6.88 -0.36
N GLU A 88 -23.48 -8.07 -0.58
CA GLU A 88 -22.76 -9.31 -0.35
C GLU A 88 -21.47 -9.33 -1.19
N ILE A 89 -20.36 -9.67 -0.56
CA ILE A 89 -19.05 -9.70 -1.21
C ILE A 89 -18.87 -11.08 -1.82
N ASP A 90 -18.72 -11.14 -3.14
CA ASP A 90 -18.26 -12.35 -3.83
C ASP A 90 -16.72 -12.39 -3.84
N PHE A 91 -16.14 -13.11 -2.89
CA PHE A 91 -14.69 -13.28 -2.77
C PHE A 91 -14.10 -14.09 -3.93
N GLN A 92 -14.91 -14.71 -4.78
CA GLN A 92 -14.44 -15.46 -5.95
C GLN A 92 -14.46 -14.60 -7.23
N ASP A 93 -15.15 -13.46 -7.22
CA ASP A 93 -15.19 -12.51 -8.35
C ASP A 93 -14.24 -11.31 -8.15
N GLN A 94 -13.12 -11.50 -7.45
CA GLN A 94 -12.10 -10.49 -7.19
C GLN A 94 -10.73 -10.95 -7.72
N TYR A 95 -9.91 -10.01 -8.19
CA TYR A 95 -8.48 -10.22 -8.42
C TYR A 95 -7.71 -9.96 -7.13
N TYR A 96 -6.87 -10.89 -6.72
CA TYR A 96 -6.04 -10.79 -5.50
C TYR A 96 -4.59 -10.40 -5.78
N TYR A 97 -4.24 -10.25 -7.05
CA TYR A 97 -2.93 -9.76 -7.49
C TYR A 97 -3.04 -9.09 -8.85
N ALA A 98 -2.53 -7.87 -8.93
CA ALA A 98 -2.40 -7.10 -10.16
C ALA A 98 -1.11 -6.29 -10.14
N ARG A 99 -0.40 -6.21 -11.26
CA ARG A 99 0.80 -5.37 -11.39
C ARG A 99 0.88 -4.69 -12.76
N PRO A 100 1.51 -3.50 -12.84
CA PRO A 100 1.84 -2.89 -14.13
C PRO A 100 2.80 -3.76 -14.93
N LYS A 101 2.53 -4.01 -16.22
CA LYS A 101 3.44 -4.75 -17.11
C LYS A 101 4.76 -4.02 -17.35
N SER A 102 4.73 -2.68 -17.32
CA SER A 102 5.91 -1.82 -17.51
C SER A 102 6.97 -1.92 -16.43
N MET A 103 6.72 -2.66 -15.35
CA MET A 103 7.66 -2.78 -14.21
C MET A 103 8.56 -4.02 -14.28
N GLU A 104 8.61 -4.73 -15.43
CA GLU A 104 9.52 -5.88 -15.59
C GLU A 104 10.99 -5.46 -15.73
N ASP A 105 11.25 -4.26 -16.30
CA ASP A 105 12.61 -3.70 -16.47
C ASP A 105 12.73 -2.36 -15.74
N LYS A 106 13.81 -2.18 -14.97
CA LYS A 106 14.12 -0.88 -14.35
C LYS A 106 14.52 0.14 -15.41
N PRO A 107 13.82 1.27 -15.54
CA PRO A 107 14.16 2.31 -16.50
C PRO A 107 15.52 2.95 -16.15
N LYS A 108 16.33 3.26 -17.16
CA LYS A 108 17.66 3.89 -17.01
C LYS A 108 17.59 5.41 -17.08
N SER A 109 16.53 5.96 -17.65
CA SER A 109 16.32 7.41 -17.77
C SER A 109 14.84 7.74 -17.61
N LEU A 110 14.54 9.04 -17.42
CA LEU A 110 13.13 9.52 -17.43
C LEU A 110 12.41 9.25 -18.76
N ASP A 111 13.15 9.26 -19.86
CA ASP A 111 12.59 9.03 -21.19
C ASP A 111 12.13 7.57 -21.38
N ASP A 112 12.65 6.66 -20.56
CA ASP A 112 12.28 5.25 -20.56
C ASP A 112 11.08 4.96 -19.66
N VAL A 113 10.66 5.93 -18.81
CA VAL A 113 9.54 5.78 -17.89
C VAL A 113 8.22 6.04 -18.62
N ASP A 114 7.22 5.19 -18.40
CA ASP A 114 5.88 5.43 -18.95
C ASP A 114 5.37 6.81 -18.51
N PRO A 115 5.09 7.72 -19.46
CA PRO A 115 4.62 9.07 -19.16
C PRO A 115 3.35 9.11 -18.29
N LYS A 116 2.52 8.07 -18.37
CA LYS A 116 1.32 7.94 -17.55
C LYS A 116 1.66 7.66 -16.08
N LEU A 117 2.73 6.91 -15.84
CA LEU A 117 3.22 6.68 -14.49
C LEU A 117 3.79 7.96 -13.86
N LEU A 118 4.58 8.72 -14.62
CA LEU A 118 5.07 10.03 -14.18
C LEU A 118 3.93 11.01 -13.88
N ALA A 119 2.95 11.11 -14.76
CA ALA A 119 1.76 11.94 -14.55
C ALA A 119 0.95 11.49 -13.32
N THR A 120 0.98 10.21 -12.99
CA THR A 120 0.36 9.68 -11.78
C THR A 120 1.06 10.19 -10.54
N TYR A 121 2.38 10.13 -10.48
CA TYR A 121 3.16 10.64 -9.34
C TYR A 121 3.01 12.15 -9.17
N GLU A 122 3.00 12.92 -10.26
CA GLU A 122 2.72 14.35 -10.22
C GLU A 122 1.34 14.67 -9.63
N LYS A 123 0.31 13.96 -10.06
CA LYS A 123 -1.05 14.10 -9.52
C LYS A 123 -1.15 13.71 -8.04
N LEU A 124 -0.34 12.76 -7.59
CA LEU A 124 -0.23 12.36 -6.19
C LEU A 124 0.51 13.40 -5.34
N GLY A 125 1.13 14.41 -5.97
CA GLY A 125 1.89 15.45 -5.29
C GLY A 125 3.28 14.97 -4.83
N ILE A 126 3.80 13.90 -5.41
CA ILE A 126 5.16 13.40 -5.14
C ILE A 126 6.16 14.33 -5.86
N PRO A 127 7.13 14.95 -5.17
CA PRO A 127 8.12 15.83 -5.78
C PRO A 127 8.90 15.16 -6.92
N LEU A 128 9.24 15.92 -7.96
CA LEU A 128 9.84 15.39 -9.18
C LEU A 128 11.09 14.54 -8.94
N LYS A 129 11.92 14.89 -7.96
CA LYS A 129 13.10 14.11 -7.61
C LYS A 129 12.75 12.74 -7.04
N GLU A 130 11.77 12.69 -6.18
CA GLU A 130 11.26 11.42 -5.62
C GLU A 130 10.58 10.60 -6.71
N GLN A 131 9.92 11.25 -7.67
CA GLN A 131 9.38 10.58 -8.86
C GLN A 131 10.46 9.89 -9.67
N LEU A 132 11.64 10.50 -9.85
CA LEU A 132 12.77 9.90 -10.55
C LEU A 132 13.27 8.63 -9.87
N ILE A 133 13.41 8.67 -8.55
CA ILE A 133 13.85 7.53 -7.76
C ILE A 133 12.79 6.41 -7.79
N LEU A 134 11.52 6.77 -7.61
CA LEU A 134 10.39 5.83 -7.67
C LEU A 134 10.21 5.20 -9.06
N ALA A 135 10.55 5.94 -10.11
CA ALA A 135 10.58 5.42 -11.47
C ALA A 135 11.81 4.53 -11.75
N GLY A 136 12.72 4.38 -10.78
CA GLY A 136 13.90 3.53 -10.89
C GLY A 136 15.02 4.10 -11.76
N VAL A 137 15.07 5.42 -11.97
CA VAL A 137 16.11 6.08 -12.76
C VAL A 137 17.45 6.06 -12.02
N GLU A 138 18.49 5.47 -12.62
CA GLU A 138 19.83 5.41 -12.05
C GLU A 138 20.43 6.79 -11.83
N GLY A 139 21.06 7.01 -10.66
CA GLY A 139 21.75 8.29 -10.33
C GLY A 139 20.82 9.41 -9.84
N ALA A 140 19.53 9.20 -9.73
CA ALA A 140 18.60 10.19 -9.17
C ALA A 140 18.85 10.46 -7.67
N GLU A 141 19.52 9.55 -6.99
CA GLU A 141 19.86 9.61 -5.55
C GLU A 141 20.85 10.74 -5.21
N ASP A 142 21.69 11.15 -6.17
CA ASP A 142 22.76 12.14 -5.98
C ASP A 142 22.32 13.60 -6.19
N ALA A 143 21.06 13.85 -6.55
CA ALA A 143 20.58 15.21 -6.81
C ALA A 143 20.37 16.02 -5.50
N PRO A 144 20.73 17.33 -5.41
CA PRO A 144 20.63 18.11 -4.18
C PRO A 144 19.17 18.36 -3.74
N VAL A 145 18.91 18.24 -2.43
CA VAL A 145 17.56 18.41 -1.82
C VAL A 145 17.56 19.63 -0.91
N GLU A 146 16.74 20.64 -1.22
CA GLU A 146 16.53 21.83 -0.39
C GLU A 146 15.24 21.80 0.46
N ALA A 147 14.46 20.72 0.42
CA ALA A 147 13.21 20.57 1.17
C ALA A 147 13.33 19.57 2.32
N ARG A 148 12.37 19.55 3.25
CA ARG A 148 12.26 18.52 4.30
C ARG A 148 12.38 17.14 3.66
N LYS A 149 13.37 16.37 4.10
CA LYS A 149 13.59 15.03 3.61
C LYS A 149 12.48 14.13 4.16
N VAL A 150 11.63 13.67 3.27
CA VAL A 150 10.64 12.63 3.52
C VAL A 150 11.03 11.45 2.66
N ALA A 151 11.29 10.30 3.27
CA ALA A 151 11.46 9.07 2.50
C ALA A 151 10.07 8.52 2.13
N VAL A 152 9.88 8.24 0.86
CA VAL A 152 8.59 7.77 0.33
C VAL A 152 8.74 6.37 -0.25
N ASP A 153 7.82 5.49 0.07
CA ASP A 153 7.57 4.25 -0.63
C ASP A 153 6.24 4.37 -1.37
N ALA A 154 6.21 3.99 -2.64
CA ALA A 154 4.99 4.03 -3.43
C ALA A 154 4.58 2.63 -3.84
N VAL A 155 3.37 2.26 -3.47
CA VAL A 155 2.75 0.97 -3.83
C VAL A 155 1.63 1.23 -4.83
N PHE A 156 1.70 0.56 -5.98
CA PHE A 156 0.72 0.63 -7.03
C PHE A 156 0.06 -0.74 -7.21
N ASP A 157 -1.22 -0.83 -6.88
CA ASP A 157 -1.94 -2.09 -6.77
C ASP A 157 -1.18 -3.11 -5.89
N SER A 158 -0.67 -4.20 -6.44
CA SER A 158 -0.06 -5.28 -5.67
C SER A 158 1.46 -5.20 -5.53
N VAL A 159 2.13 -4.11 -5.97
CA VAL A 159 3.59 -4.05 -5.98
C VAL A 159 4.13 -2.69 -5.54
N SER A 160 5.23 -2.70 -4.77
CA SER A 160 6.01 -1.49 -4.53
C SER A 160 6.75 -1.08 -5.80
N VAL A 161 6.60 0.19 -6.17
CA VAL A 161 7.22 0.80 -7.34
C VAL A 161 8.64 1.23 -7.02
N GLY A 162 8.90 1.56 -5.76
CA GLY A 162 10.21 1.94 -5.28
C GLY A 162 10.16 2.73 -3.99
N THR A 163 11.29 2.69 -3.26
CA THR A 163 11.47 3.37 -1.98
C THR A 163 12.62 4.38 -2.10
N THR A 164 12.37 5.62 -1.70
CA THR A 164 13.37 6.70 -1.76
C THR A 164 14.27 6.71 -0.52
N PHE A 165 15.48 7.31 -0.64
CA PHE A 165 16.41 7.53 0.47
C PHE A 165 16.87 6.29 1.24
N GLN A 166 16.72 5.08 0.72
CA GLN A 166 17.17 3.84 1.38
C GLN A 166 18.65 3.88 1.78
N ALA A 167 19.53 4.38 0.91
CA ALA A 167 20.96 4.47 1.18
C ALA A 167 21.28 5.43 2.33
N GLU A 168 20.55 6.52 2.48
CA GLU A 168 20.71 7.49 3.58
C GLU A 168 20.18 6.91 4.91
N LEU A 169 19.02 6.29 4.89
CA LEU A 169 18.43 5.61 6.05
C LEU A 169 19.34 4.47 6.54
N LYS A 170 19.92 3.70 5.61
CA LYS A 170 20.84 2.61 5.90
C LYS A 170 22.08 3.09 6.66
N LYS A 171 22.58 4.33 6.41
CA LYS A 171 23.72 4.90 7.18
C LYS A 171 23.37 5.08 8.66
N ALA A 172 22.10 5.30 8.99
CA ALA A 172 21.61 5.34 10.37
C ALA A 172 21.22 3.95 10.90
N GLY A 173 21.36 2.91 10.09
CA GLY A 173 20.92 1.55 10.41
C GLY A 173 19.40 1.35 10.29
N VAL A 174 18.66 2.34 9.78
CA VAL A 174 17.22 2.26 9.56
C VAL A 174 16.93 1.44 8.30
N ILE A 175 15.98 0.51 8.41
CA ILE A 175 15.45 -0.23 7.27
C ILE A 175 14.09 0.38 6.93
N PHE A 176 13.92 0.78 5.68
CA PHE A 176 12.64 1.19 5.10
C PHE A 176 12.57 0.64 3.68
N CYS A 177 11.67 -0.29 3.47
CA CYS A 177 11.49 -0.97 2.19
C CYS A 177 10.08 -1.58 2.11
N SER A 178 9.75 -2.17 0.98
CA SER A 178 8.52 -2.95 0.87
C SER A 178 8.56 -4.19 1.78
N ILE A 179 7.39 -4.66 2.22
CA ILE A 179 7.32 -5.89 3.03
C ILE A 179 7.80 -7.10 2.23
N SER A 180 7.57 -7.12 0.92
CA SER A 180 8.06 -8.18 0.02
C SER A 180 9.59 -8.22 -0.02
N GLU A 181 10.26 -7.07 -0.05
CA GLU A 181 11.72 -6.98 0.06
C GLU A 181 12.19 -7.47 1.44
N ALA A 182 11.53 -7.02 2.51
CA ALA A 182 11.88 -7.41 3.87
C ALA A 182 11.76 -8.91 4.13
N ILE A 183 10.75 -9.57 3.55
CA ILE A 183 10.57 -11.04 3.65
C ILE A 183 11.80 -11.77 3.07
N ARG A 184 12.41 -11.24 2.02
CA ARG A 184 13.58 -11.84 1.36
C ARG A 184 14.90 -11.44 2.03
N GLU A 185 15.07 -10.14 2.32
CA GLU A 185 16.36 -9.58 2.75
C GLU A 185 16.53 -9.52 4.28
N HIS A 186 15.40 -9.51 5.03
CA HIS A 186 15.38 -9.41 6.49
C HIS A 186 14.48 -10.47 7.16
N PRO A 187 14.56 -11.76 6.73
CA PRO A 187 13.62 -12.80 7.16
C PRO A 187 13.58 -12.99 8.68
N GLU A 188 14.68 -12.77 9.39
CA GLU A 188 14.75 -12.93 10.85
C GLU A 188 13.84 -11.92 11.58
N LEU A 189 13.83 -10.66 11.12
CA LEU A 189 12.98 -9.63 11.69
C LEU A 189 11.51 -9.91 11.34
N VAL A 190 11.24 -10.23 10.07
CA VAL A 190 9.86 -10.52 9.64
C VAL A 190 9.31 -11.73 10.39
N ARG A 191 10.02 -12.84 10.46
CA ARG A 191 9.57 -14.05 11.20
C ARG A 191 9.32 -13.81 12.67
N LYS A 192 10.07 -12.90 13.29
CA LYS A 192 9.92 -12.57 14.71
C LYS A 192 8.67 -11.75 14.99
N TYR A 193 8.33 -10.83 14.08
CA TYR A 193 7.36 -9.79 14.39
C TYR A 193 6.07 -9.85 13.58
N LEU A 194 6.08 -10.38 12.35
CA LEU A 194 4.89 -10.50 11.51
C LEU A 194 3.84 -11.39 12.19
N GLY A 195 2.64 -10.86 12.35
CA GLY A 195 1.53 -11.56 13.02
C GLY A 195 1.67 -11.62 14.53
N SER A 196 2.62 -10.91 15.15
CA SER A 196 2.80 -10.90 16.61
C SER A 196 1.80 -9.98 17.32
N VAL A 197 1.31 -8.96 16.66
CA VAL A 197 0.30 -8.01 17.17
C VAL A 197 -1.07 -8.33 16.59
N VAL A 198 -1.15 -8.54 15.29
CA VAL A 198 -2.38 -8.98 14.59
C VAL A 198 -2.16 -10.41 14.08
N PRO A 199 -2.45 -11.41 14.90
CA PRO A 199 -2.25 -12.81 14.52
C PRO A 199 -3.19 -13.23 13.38
N VAL A 200 -2.83 -14.28 12.65
CA VAL A 200 -3.63 -14.84 11.56
C VAL A 200 -5.04 -15.32 11.98
N SER A 201 -5.32 -15.36 13.27
CA SER A 201 -6.63 -15.73 13.83
C SER A 201 -7.42 -14.55 14.40
N ASP A 202 -6.96 -13.31 14.20
CA ASP A 202 -7.55 -12.13 14.84
C ASP A 202 -9.00 -11.91 14.40
N ASN A 203 -9.23 -11.70 13.12
CA ASN A 203 -10.57 -11.55 12.55
C ASN A 203 -10.61 -12.00 11.08
N TYR A 204 -11.82 -12.10 10.52
CA TYR A 204 -12.08 -12.61 9.18
C TYR A 204 -11.23 -11.91 8.11
N TYR A 205 -11.22 -10.55 8.10
CA TYR A 205 -10.50 -9.77 7.09
C TYR A 205 -8.98 -9.74 7.32
N ALA A 206 -8.53 -9.70 8.56
CA ALA A 206 -7.10 -9.80 8.89
C ALA A 206 -6.53 -11.18 8.54
N THR A 207 -7.34 -12.23 8.69
CA THR A 207 -6.97 -13.60 8.29
C THR A 207 -6.88 -13.71 6.76
N LEU A 208 -7.86 -13.14 6.03
CA LEU A 208 -7.81 -13.05 4.57
C LEU A 208 -6.59 -12.23 4.12
N ASN A 209 -6.37 -11.05 4.72
CA ASN A 209 -5.17 -10.26 4.45
C ASN A 209 -3.90 -11.09 4.62
N SER A 210 -3.77 -11.84 5.71
CA SER A 210 -2.61 -12.70 5.95
C SER A 210 -2.38 -13.72 4.84
N ALA A 211 -3.43 -14.24 4.22
CA ALA A 211 -3.31 -15.19 3.12
C ALA A 211 -2.89 -14.52 1.80
N VAL A 212 -3.37 -13.29 1.51
CA VAL A 212 -3.32 -12.72 0.16
C VAL A 212 -2.68 -11.34 0.08
N PHE A 213 -2.14 -10.75 1.18
CA PHE A 213 -1.47 -9.46 1.04
C PHE A 213 -0.36 -9.54 -0.01
N SER A 214 -0.34 -8.56 -0.89
CA SER A 214 0.59 -8.54 -2.02
C SER A 214 1.85 -7.75 -1.69
N ASP A 215 1.68 -6.56 -1.11
CA ASP A 215 2.79 -5.73 -0.64
C ASP A 215 2.37 -4.87 0.56
N GLY A 216 3.20 -3.93 0.95
CA GLY A 216 3.05 -3.03 2.08
C GLY A 216 4.40 -2.53 2.53
N SER A 217 4.46 -1.93 3.71
CA SER A 217 5.69 -1.32 4.21
C SER A 217 6.33 -2.10 5.33
N PHE A 218 7.65 -2.12 5.31
CA PHE A 218 8.47 -2.60 6.41
C PHE A 218 9.40 -1.50 6.92
N VAL A 219 9.34 -1.26 8.23
CA VAL A 219 10.20 -0.29 8.91
C VAL A 219 10.83 -0.93 10.13
N TYR A 220 12.15 -0.82 10.25
CA TYR A 220 12.88 -1.16 11.47
C TYR A 220 13.80 -0.01 11.87
N ILE A 221 13.65 0.47 13.09
CA ILE A 221 14.50 1.50 13.67
C ILE A 221 15.37 0.85 14.75
N PRO A 222 16.71 0.88 14.64
CA PRO A 222 17.61 0.26 15.61
C PRO A 222 17.54 0.91 16.99
N PRO A 223 18.03 0.22 18.05
CA PRO A 223 18.05 0.74 19.40
C PRO A 223 18.69 2.11 19.51
N GLY A 224 18.04 3.06 20.21
CA GLY A 224 18.53 4.41 20.46
C GLY A 224 18.57 5.34 19.25
N VAL A 225 18.13 4.89 18.08
CA VAL A 225 18.15 5.70 16.86
C VAL A 225 16.87 6.53 16.75
N ARG A 226 17.04 7.83 16.55
CA ARG A 226 15.97 8.71 16.10
C ARG A 226 15.99 8.76 14.57
N CYS A 227 14.92 8.32 13.92
CA CYS A 227 14.87 8.31 12.46
C CYS A 227 15.19 9.69 11.90
N PRO A 228 16.16 9.83 10.97
CA PRO A 228 16.66 11.13 10.54
C PRO A 228 15.67 11.92 9.68
N MET A 229 14.61 11.28 9.20
CA MET A 229 13.58 11.91 8.36
C MET A 229 12.21 11.26 8.61
N GLU A 230 11.14 11.93 8.17
CA GLU A 230 9.82 11.32 8.15
C GLU A 230 9.76 10.24 7.07
N LEU A 231 9.05 9.15 7.36
CA LEU A 231 8.79 8.09 6.42
C LEU A 231 7.34 8.19 5.95
N SER A 232 7.09 7.91 4.69
CA SER A 232 5.73 7.91 4.15
C SER A 232 5.54 6.78 3.15
N THR A 233 4.44 6.08 3.23
CA THR A 233 4.04 5.15 2.18
C THR A 233 2.74 5.60 1.56
N TYR A 234 2.68 5.50 0.25
CA TYR A 234 1.53 5.87 -0.53
C TYR A 234 1.01 4.69 -1.33
N PHE A 235 -0.22 4.27 -1.02
CA PHE A 235 -0.91 3.19 -1.70
C PHE A 235 -1.87 3.76 -2.74
N ARG A 236 -1.71 3.34 -3.99
CA ARG A 236 -2.62 3.68 -5.07
C ARG A 236 -3.30 2.42 -5.58
N ILE A 237 -4.60 2.29 -5.31
CA ILE A 237 -5.45 1.29 -5.92
C ILE A 237 -5.87 1.82 -7.28
N ASN A 238 -5.60 1.12 -8.36
CA ASN A 238 -5.92 1.56 -9.70
C ASN A 238 -6.70 0.52 -10.51
N ALA A 239 -6.43 -0.77 -10.30
CA ALA A 239 -7.05 -1.85 -11.07
C ALA A 239 -8.53 -2.06 -10.69
N GLU A 240 -9.35 -2.39 -11.70
CA GLU A 240 -10.77 -2.71 -11.54
C GLU A 240 -10.98 -4.08 -10.91
N ASN A 241 -12.03 -4.22 -10.10
CA ASN A 241 -12.42 -5.49 -9.45
C ASN A 241 -11.26 -6.15 -8.68
N THR A 242 -10.34 -5.34 -8.16
CA THR A 242 -9.16 -5.81 -7.43
C THR A 242 -9.39 -5.66 -5.94
N GLY A 243 -9.17 -6.74 -5.22
CA GLY A 243 -8.98 -6.69 -3.78
C GLY A 243 -7.56 -6.18 -3.49
N GLN A 244 -7.42 -5.09 -2.75
CA GLN A 244 -6.13 -4.62 -2.27
C GLN A 244 -5.93 -5.02 -0.81
N PHE A 245 -4.84 -5.74 -0.57
CA PHE A 245 -4.50 -6.26 0.74
C PHE A 245 -3.07 -5.85 1.06
N GLU A 246 -2.93 -4.88 1.95
CA GLU A 246 -1.66 -4.30 2.36
C GLU A 246 -1.27 -4.78 3.74
N ARG A 247 0.04 -4.98 3.96
CA ARG A 247 0.58 -5.36 5.26
C ARG A 247 1.74 -4.46 5.65
N THR A 248 1.51 -3.56 6.60
CA THR A 248 2.53 -2.65 7.13
C THR A 248 3.04 -3.17 8.46
N LEU A 249 4.36 -3.29 8.61
CA LEU A 249 5.03 -3.71 9.83
C LEU A 249 6.09 -2.69 10.25
N ILE A 250 5.84 -1.99 11.36
CA ILE A 250 6.75 -0.96 11.88
C ILE A 250 7.28 -1.39 13.25
N ILE A 251 8.59 -1.50 13.35
CA ILE A 251 9.30 -1.91 14.56
C ILE A 251 10.23 -0.77 14.99
N ALA A 252 9.93 -0.15 16.11
CA ALA A 252 10.82 0.78 16.79
C ALA A 252 11.50 0.06 17.96
N ASP A 253 12.79 -0.22 17.80
CA ASP A 253 13.57 -0.91 18.84
C ASP A 253 13.83 0.02 20.04
N LYS A 254 14.37 -0.50 21.10
CA LYS A 254 14.54 0.13 22.40
C LYS A 254 15.06 1.56 22.33
N GLY A 255 14.31 2.53 22.87
CA GLY A 255 14.68 3.95 22.92
C GLY A 255 14.74 4.65 21.55
N SER A 256 14.14 4.08 20.53
CA SER A 256 14.14 4.65 19.18
C SER A 256 12.90 5.51 18.90
N TYR A 257 12.93 6.25 17.79
CA TYR A 257 11.83 7.11 17.36
C TYR A 257 11.63 7.07 15.84
N VAL A 258 10.38 7.01 15.42
CA VAL A 258 9.99 7.17 14.04
C VAL A 258 8.67 7.94 13.88
N SER A 259 8.59 8.80 12.86
CA SER A 259 7.35 9.39 12.35
C SER A 259 7.02 8.77 10.99
N TYR A 260 5.82 8.23 10.86
CA TYR A 260 5.37 7.52 9.66
C TYR A 260 3.97 7.98 9.25
N LEU A 261 3.82 8.29 7.98
CA LEU A 261 2.56 8.67 7.35
C LEU A 261 2.16 7.63 6.31
N GLU A 262 0.96 7.10 6.42
CA GLU A 262 0.37 6.22 5.42
C GLU A 262 -0.78 6.90 4.71
N GLY A 263 -0.79 6.83 3.38
CA GLY A 263 -1.86 7.37 2.56
C GLY A 263 -2.35 6.32 1.57
N CYS A 264 -3.67 6.21 1.43
CA CYS A 264 -4.28 5.35 0.42
C CYS A 264 -5.27 6.14 -0.43
N THR A 265 -5.25 5.90 -1.75
CA THR A 265 -6.23 6.46 -2.67
C THR A 265 -6.69 5.42 -3.68
N ALA A 266 -7.95 5.54 -4.10
CA ALA A 266 -8.55 4.70 -5.12
C ALA A 266 -9.33 5.55 -6.13
N PRO A 267 -9.53 5.11 -7.39
CA PRO A 267 -10.48 5.70 -8.29
C PRO A 267 -11.89 5.65 -7.72
N GLN A 268 -12.71 6.61 -8.09
CA GLN A 268 -14.15 6.56 -7.77
C GLN A 268 -14.88 5.83 -8.90
N ARG A 269 -15.33 4.62 -8.63
CA ARG A 269 -16.04 3.75 -9.57
C ARG A 269 -17.39 3.32 -9.00
N ASP A 270 -18.32 2.93 -9.89
CA ASP A 270 -19.60 2.29 -9.52
C ASP A 270 -19.43 0.75 -9.34
N GLU A 271 -18.24 0.28 -9.01
CA GLU A 271 -17.89 -1.13 -8.87
C GLU A 271 -17.45 -1.46 -7.44
N ASN A 272 -17.54 -2.73 -7.09
CA ASN A 272 -17.09 -3.21 -5.79
C ASN A 272 -15.57 -3.14 -5.71
N GLN A 273 -15.06 -2.49 -4.67
CA GLN A 273 -13.64 -2.47 -4.32
C GLN A 273 -13.50 -3.00 -2.90
N LEU A 274 -12.69 -4.04 -2.72
CA LEU A 274 -12.37 -4.60 -1.41
C LEU A 274 -10.95 -4.15 -1.03
N HIS A 275 -10.86 -3.34 0.02
CA HIS A 275 -9.59 -2.92 0.59
C HIS A 275 -9.52 -3.35 2.05
N ALA A 276 -8.53 -4.14 2.39
CA ALA A 276 -8.30 -4.61 3.76
C ALA A 276 -6.80 -4.52 4.10
N ALA A 277 -6.42 -3.43 4.75
CA ALA A 277 -5.08 -3.22 5.26
C ALA A 277 -4.92 -3.78 6.67
N VAL A 278 -3.71 -4.24 6.99
CA VAL A 278 -3.30 -4.59 8.35
C VAL A 278 -2.00 -3.87 8.69
N VAL A 279 -2.02 -3.13 9.79
CA VAL A 279 -0.86 -2.39 10.29
C VAL A 279 -0.48 -2.94 11.66
N GLU A 280 0.78 -3.36 11.80
CA GLU A 280 1.36 -3.81 13.07
C GLU A 280 2.41 -2.81 13.53
N LEU A 281 2.17 -2.17 14.68
CA LEU A 281 3.10 -1.21 15.31
C LEU A 281 3.70 -1.83 16.56
N ILE A 282 5.03 -1.94 16.61
CA ILE A 282 5.77 -2.55 17.71
C ILE A 282 6.76 -1.54 18.25
N ALA A 283 6.40 -0.89 19.35
CA ALA A 283 7.29 -0.03 20.12
C ALA A 283 7.87 -0.83 21.28
N LEU A 284 9.19 -1.08 21.27
CA LEU A 284 9.87 -1.73 22.37
C LEU A 284 10.12 -0.72 23.52
N GLU A 285 10.82 -1.12 24.57
CA GLU A 285 11.04 -0.31 25.78
C GLU A 285 11.54 1.10 25.44
N ASP A 286 10.86 2.14 25.92
CA ASP A 286 11.15 3.57 25.71
C ASP A 286 11.16 4.01 24.23
N ALA A 287 10.62 3.22 23.30
CA ALA A 287 10.49 3.60 21.91
C ALA A 287 9.20 4.40 21.65
N GLU A 288 9.23 5.25 20.62
CA GLU A 288 8.11 6.09 20.24
C GLU A 288 7.83 5.94 18.74
N ILE A 289 6.58 5.62 18.36
CA ILE A 289 6.08 5.60 16.99
C ILE A 289 4.99 6.65 16.86
N LYS A 290 5.21 7.65 15.99
CA LYS A 290 4.17 8.56 15.54
C LYS A 290 3.61 8.02 14.23
N TYR A 291 2.43 7.43 14.26
CA TYR A 291 1.74 6.92 13.08
C TYR A 291 0.56 7.83 12.72
N SER A 292 0.43 8.15 11.41
CA SER A 292 -0.68 8.93 10.87
C SER A 292 -1.18 8.28 9.57
N THR A 293 -2.49 8.32 9.34
CA THR A 293 -3.15 7.83 8.12
C THR A 293 -4.22 8.80 7.66
#